data_f3976970fc3580aa19a8d5f9d62f8e18
#
_entry.id   f3976970fc3580aa19a8d5f9d62f8e18
#
_cell.length_a   1.000
_cell.length_b   1.000
_cell.length_c   1.000
_cell.angle_alpha   90.00
_cell.angle_beta   90.00
_cell.angle_gamma   90.00
#
_symmetry.space_group_name_H-M   'P 1'
#
loop_
_entity.id
_entity.type
_entity.pdbx_description
1 polymer ?
#
loop_
_entity_poly.entity_id
_entity_poly.type
_entity_poly.pdbx_seq_one_letter_code
_entity_poly.pdbx_strand_id
1 'polypeptide(L)'
;MYKRQVYVPFLVEQGRLEDAIKGAYGLHILGCNVTVPYKNDVIPYLAQIDELAAKMGSVNTLVRVDGGYKGYNTDMTGLYRAMSSDGVSIQGEQVIVLGAGGVGRAVAFMCAAKGAAHVWLLNRTVEKADEVAKEVNLTEGRSCVEALAMSDYDKLPDEKYLVIQSTSVGLYPHVED
;
A
#
# COMPACT_ATOMS: atom_id res chain seq x y z
N MET A 1 23.22 8.33 -20.79
CA MET A 1 23.90 7.12 -20.32
C MET A 1 24.37 7.36 -18.89
N TYR A 2 23.68 6.79 -17.89
CA TYR A 2 24.02 6.95 -16.47
C TYR A 2 25.19 6.02 -16.13
N LYS A 3 26.41 6.49 -16.29
CA LYS A 3 27.62 5.66 -16.10
C LYS A 3 28.03 5.44 -14.66
N ARG A 4 27.47 6.20 -13.68
CA ARG A 4 27.74 6.04 -12.23
C ARG A 4 26.52 6.51 -11.45
N GLN A 5 25.74 5.57 -10.93
CA GLN A 5 24.72 5.83 -9.95
C GLN A 5 25.18 5.26 -8.61
N VAL A 6 24.85 5.96 -7.53
CA VAL A 6 25.09 5.53 -6.15
C VAL A 6 23.74 5.46 -5.45
N TYR A 7 23.49 4.36 -4.77
CA TYR A 7 22.31 4.19 -3.90
C TYR A 7 22.82 4.08 -2.47
N VAL A 8 22.42 5.03 -1.63
CA VAL A 8 22.88 5.13 -0.24
C VAL A 8 21.70 5.30 0.72
N PRO A 9 21.73 4.67 1.90
CA PRO A 9 20.71 4.88 2.91
C PRO A 9 20.95 6.18 3.67
N PHE A 10 19.84 6.88 4.01
CA PHE A 10 19.83 8.04 4.89
C PHE A 10 18.91 7.75 6.06
N LEU A 11 19.42 7.90 7.27
CA LEU A 11 18.60 7.92 8.47
C LEU A 11 18.00 9.32 8.63
N VAL A 12 16.69 9.41 8.63
CA VAL A 12 15.95 10.64 8.88
C VAL A 12 15.36 10.57 10.28
N GLU A 13 15.73 11.53 11.14
CA GLU A 13 15.22 11.60 12.50
C GLU A 13 13.76 12.03 12.52
N GLN A 14 13.04 11.66 13.56
CA GLN A 14 11.65 12.06 13.74
C GLN A 14 11.53 13.60 13.77
N GLY A 15 10.56 14.13 13.02
CA GLY A 15 10.34 15.58 12.88
C GLY A 15 11.25 16.29 11.86
N ARG A 16 12.19 15.55 11.19
CA ARG A 16 13.12 16.12 10.20
C ARG A 16 12.80 15.76 8.76
N LEU A 17 11.65 15.13 8.51
CA LEU A 17 11.30 14.62 7.17
C LEU A 17 11.20 15.75 6.14
N GLU A 18 10.58 16.87 6.48
CA GLU A 18 10.46 18.04 5.60
C GLU A 18 11.82 18.58 5.17
N ASP A 19 12.74 18.77 6.13
CA ASP A 19 14.09 19.23 5.83
C ASP A 19 14.86 18.25 4.96
N ALA A 20 14.70 16.94 5.22
CA ALA A 20 15.33 15.89 4.44
C ALA A 20 14.86 15.91 2.98
N ILE A 21 13.56 16.05 2.73
CA ILE A 21 12.99 16.12 1.37
C ILE A 21 13.46 17.39 0.64
N LYS A 22 13.41 18.55 1.31
CA LYS A 22 13.91 19.82 0.74
C LYS A 22 15.41 19.77 0.46
N GLY A 23 16.20 19.22 1.40
CA GLY A 23 17.63 19.04 1.26
C GLY A 23 18.00 18.11 0.09
N ALA A 24 17.32 16.96 -0.02
CA ALA A 24 17.50 16.04 -1.14
C ALA A 24 17.21 16.71 -2.48
N TYR A 25 16.16 17.53 -2.55
CA TYR A 25 15.85 18.30 -3.75
C TYR A 25 16.92 19.33 -4.06
N GLY A 26 17.42 20.07 -3.07
CA GLY A 26 18.50 21.06 -3.20
C GLY A 26 19.83 20.42 -3.66
N LEU A 27 20.12 19.20 -3.22
CA LEU A 27 21.30 18.42 -3.62
C LEU A 27 21.16 17.76 -5.00
N HIS A 28 20.07 18.01 -5.73
CA HIS A 28 19.79 17.42 -7.04
C HIS A 28 19.68 15.88 -7.02
N ILE A 29 19.26 15.28 -5.91
CA ILE A 29 19.00 13.83 -5.84
C ILE A 29 17.86 13.52 -6.79
N LEU A 30 18.06 12.55 -7.69
CA LEU A 30 17.11 12.23 -8.78
C LEU A 30 15.87 11.50 -8.28
N GLY A 31 15.99 10.74 -7.20
CA GLY A 31 14.88 10.03 -6.58
C GLY A 31 15.28 9.40 -5.26
N CYS A 32 14.30 9.06 -4.45
CA CYS A 32 14.49 8.43 -3.15
C CYS A 32 13.47 7.32 -2.97
N ASN A 33 13.85 6.26 -2.26
CA ASN A 33 12.88 5.35 -1.67
C ASN A 33 12.54 5.83 -0.25
N VAL A 34 11.28 5.72 0.10
CA VAL A 34 10.75 6.04 1.43
C VAL A 34 10.26 4.74 2.07
N THR A 35 10.72 4.47 3.28
CA THR A 35 10.31 3.29 4.04
C THR A 35 9.66 3.68 5.36
N VAL A 36 9.32 2.69 6.18
CA VAL A 36 8.76 2.87 7.51
C VAL A 36 9.67 3.77 8.36
N PRO A 37 9.10 4.77 9.11
CA PRO A 37 7.67 5.01 9.29
C PRO A 37 7.06 6.05 8.32
N TYR A 38 7.78 6.57 7.35
CA TYR A 38 7.49 7.82 6.65
C TYR A 38 6.65 7.71 5.37
N LYS A 39 6.17 6.52 5.00
CA LYS A 39 5.42 6.32 3.72
C LYS A 39 4.14 7.17 3.60
N ASN A 40 3.50 7.48 4.72
CA ASN A 40 2.32 8.35 4.77
C ASN A 40 2.72 9.81 5.03
N ASP A 41 3.68 10.02 5.94
CA ASP A 41 4.06 11.35 6.42
C ASP A 41 4.78 12.18 5.36
N VAL A 42 5.33 11.55 4.31
CA VAL A 42 6.03 12.24 3.21
C VAL A 42 5.08 12.97 2.27
N ILE A 43 3.83 12.56 2.20
CA ILE A 43 2.84 13.06 1.21
C ILE A 43 2.68 14.59 1.24
N PRO A 44 2.57 15.27 2.39
CA PRO A 44 2.43 16.73 2.42
C PRO A 44 3.62 17.52 1.84
N TYR A 45 4.78 16.87 1.69
CA TYR A 45 6.01 17.51 1.21
C TYR A 45 6.29 17.25 -0.28
N LEU A 46 5.34 16.64 -0.98
CA LEU A 46 5.47 16.31 -2.41
C LEU A 46 4.88 17.41 -3.29
N ALA A 47 5.52 17.67 -4.43
CA ALA A 47 4.97 18.56 -5.45
C ALA A 47 3.81 17.90 -6.21
N GLN A 48 3.86 16.58 -6.39
CA GLN A 48 2.85 15.79 -7.09
C GLN A 48 2.75 14.40 -6.46
N ILE A 49 1.62 13.74 -6.64
CA ILE A 49 1.40 12.35 -6.24
C ILE A 49 0.71 11.58 -7.36
N ASP A 50 1.06 10.32 -7.53
CA ASP A 50 0.37 9.39 -8.40
C ASP A 50 -1.03 9.09 -7.87
N GLU A 51 -2.01 8.91 -8.76
CA GLU A 51 -3.42 8.72 -8.39
C GLU A 51 -3.61 7.52 -7.45
N LEU A 52 -2.98 6.38 -7.77
CA LEU A 52 -3.08 5.19 -6.94
C LEU A 52 -2.40 5.37 -5.58
N ALA A 53 -1.22 6.01 -5.56
CA ALA A 53 -0.52 6.33 -4.32
C ALA A 53 -1.32 7.30 -3.44
N ALA A 54 -2.03 8.26 -4.05
CA ALA A 54 -2.93 9.18 -3.36
C ALA A 54 -4.11 8.44 -2.72
N LYS A 55 -4.80 7.58 -3.48
CA LYS A 55 -5.90 6.73 -2.98
C LYS A 55 -5.44 5.84 -1.82
N MET A 56 -4.27 5.27 -1.92
CA MET A 56 -3.69 4.43 -0.85
C MET A 56 -3.22 5.24 0.36
N GLY A 57 -2.98 6.55 0.21
CA GLY A 57 -2.35 7.38 1.24
C GLY A 57 -0.95 6.90 1.63
N SER A 58 -0.21 6.29 0.70
CA SER A 58 1.11 5.70 0.98
C SER A 58 2.05 5.84 -0.21
N VAL A 59 3.23 6.37 0.04
CA VAL A 59 4.28 6.62 -0.96
C VAL A 59 5.57 5.93 -0.52
N ASN A 60 6.19 5.16 -1.40
CA ASN A 60 7.48 4.52 -1.14
C ASN A 60 8.58 4.91 -2.13
N THR A 61 8.24 5.66 -3.17
CA THR A 61 9.19 6.04 -4.23
C THR A 61 8.95 7.48 -4.64
N LEU A 62 10.00 8.27 -4.62
CA LEU A 62 10.02 9.67 -5.03
C LEU A 62 10.83 9.82 -6.30
N VAL A 63 10.30 10.54 -7.28
CA VAL A 63 10.99 10.89 -8.53
C VAL A 63 11.04 12.40 -8.65
N ARG A 64 12.22 12.95 -8.92
CA ARG A 64 12.41 14.39 -9.09
C ARG A 64 11.60 14.89 -10.29
N VAL A 65 10.84 15.96 -10.04
CA VAL A 65 10.10 16.73 -11.05
C VAL A 65 10.35 18.23 -10.83
N ASP A 66 9.80 19.06 -11.70
CA ASP A 66 9.83 20.51 -11.47
C ASP A 66 9.09 20.86 -10.17
N GLY A 67 9.76 21.66 -9.36
CA GLY A 67 9.21 22.15 -8.09
C GLY A 67 9.30 21.17 -6.90
N GLY A 68 9.83 19.93 -7.07
CA GLY A 68 9.96 18.99 -5.97
C GLY A 68 10.05 17.53 -6.40
N TYR A 69 9.32 16.68 -5.69
CA TYR A 69 9.22 15.26 -6.01
C TYR A 69 7.78 14.85 -6.31
N LYS A 70 7.63 13.90 -7.25
CA LYS A 70 6.39 13.15 -7.44
C LYS A 70 6.50 11.81 -6.72
N GLY A 71 5.48 11.50 -5.91
CA GLY A 71 5.39 10.27 -5.13
C GLY A 71 4.63 9.16 -5.84
N TYR A 72 5.12 7.94 -5.68
CA TYR A 72 4.53 6.71 -6.20
C TYR A 72 4.49 5.64 -5.11
N ASN A 73 3.60 4.66 -5.30
CA ASN A 73 3.64 3.41 -4.54
C ASN A 73 3.97 2.24 -5.48
N THR A 74 5.19 1.74 -5.40
CA THR A 74 5.68 0.64 -6.23
C THR A 74 5.44 -0.73 -5.59
N ASP A 75 5.12 -0.82 -4.30
CA ASP A 75 4.86 -2.08 -3.60
C ASP A 75 3.63 -2.77 -4.20
N MET A 76 2.53 -2.03 -4.33
CA MET A 76 1.28 -2.57 -4.85
C MET A 76 1.34 -2.84 -6.35
N THR A 77 2.03 -1.98 -7.10
CA THR A 77 2.29 -2.24 -8.53
C THR A 77 3.15 -3.49 -8.72
N GLY A 78 4.15 -3.68 -7.86
CA GLY A 78 5.01 -4.87 -7.85
C GLY A 78 4.23 -6.14 -7.54
N LEU A 79 3.43 -6.11 -6.46
CA LEU A 79 2.57 -7.23 -6.08
C LEU A 79 1.62 -7.62 -7.22
N TYR A 80 0.90 -6.65 -7.78
CA TYR A 80 -0.03 -6.91 -8.88
C TYR A 80 0.67 -7.50 -10.11
N ARG A 81 1.86 -6.98 -10.46
CA ARG A 81 2.64 -7.52 -11.58
C ARG A 81 3.13 -8.94 -11.32
N ALA A 82 3.60 -9.25 -10.11
CA ALA A 82 4.01 -10.60 -9.73
C ALA A 82 2.84 -11.57 -9.85
N MET A 83 1.69 -11.25 -9.27
CA MET A 83 0.47 -12.05 -9.40
C MET A 83 0.08 -12.29 -10.86
N SER A 84 0.07 -11.23 -11.68
CA SER A 84 -0.27 -11.33 -13.10
C SER A 84 0.71 -12.19 -13.89
N SER A 85 2.01 -12.13 -13.56
CA SER A 85 3.05 -12.95 -14.19
C SER A 85 2.89 -14.42 -13.88
N ASP A 86 2.35 -14.74 -12.71
CA ASP A 86 2.04 -16.12 -12.29
C ASP A 86 0.63 -16.57 -12.76
N GLY A 87 -0.03 -15.77 -13.59
CA GLY A 87 -1.35 -16.09 -14.14
C GLY A 87 -2.50 -15.84 -13.14
N VAL A 88 -2.25 -15.17 -12.03
CA VAL A 88 -3.29 -14.84 -11.05
C VAL A 88 -3.95 -13.51 -11.43
N SER A 89 -5.26 -13.55 -11.70
CA SER A 89 -6.09 -12.38 -11.96
C SER A 89 -6.82 -11.97 -10.68
N ILE A 90 -6.98 -10.66 -10.49
CA ILE A 90 -7.84 -10.09 -9.44
C ILE A 90 -9.23 -9.77 -10.01
N GLN A 91 -9.30 -9.48 -11.30
CA GLN A 91 -10.55 -9.04 -11.94
C GLN A 91 -11.63 -10.11 -11.87
N GLY A 92 -12.76 -9.76 -11.26
CA GLY A 92 -13.91 -10.64 -11.09
C GLY A 92 -13.78 -11.67 -9.97
N GLU A 93 -12.65 -11.70 -9.25
CA GLU A 93 -12.42 -12.66 -8.17
C GLU A 93 -12.99 -12.18 -6.83
N GLN A 94 -13.35 -13.16 -6.00
CA GLN A 94 -13.59 -12.98 -4.56
C GLN A 94 -12.23 -12.99 -3.85
N VAL A 95 -11.92 -11.92 -3.12
CA VAL A 95 -10.60 -11.76 -2.47
C VAL A 95 -10.77 -11.70 -0.96
N ILE A 96 -9.95 -12.45 -0.24
CA ILE A 96 -9.78 -12.31 1.20
C ILE A 96 -8.46 -11.59 1.47
N VAL A 97 -8.49 -10.49 2.20
CA VAL A 97 -7.31 -9.78 2.69
C VAL A 97 -7.21 -9.96 4.20
N LEU A 98 -6.14 -10.60 4.67
CA LEU A 98 -5.89 -10.79 6.09
C LEU A 98 -5.05 -9.63 6.63
N GLY A 99 -5.66 -8.84 7.53
CA GLY A 99 -5.05 -7.66 8.14
C GLY A 99 -5.50 -6.34 7.51
N ALA A 100 -5.84 -5.35 8.35
CA ALA A 100 -6.25 -4.00 7.97
C ALA A 100 -5.21 -2.93 8.41
N GLY A 101 -3.94 -3.31 8.49
CA GLY A 101 -2.82 -2.37 8.69
C GLY A 101 -2.50 -1.61 7.40
N GLY A 102 -1.42 -0.82 7.41
CA GLY A 102 -1.04 0.01 6.24
C GLY A 102 -0.90 -0.80 4.93
N VAL A 103 -0.31 -2.01 5.00
CA VAL A 103 -0.20 -2.91 3.84
C VAL A 103 -1.57 -3.45 3.44
N GLY A 104 -2.38 -3.95 4.39
CA GLY A 104 -3.71 -4.48 4.10
C GLY A 104 -4.64 -3.44 3.51
N ARG A 105 -4.59 -2.21 4.02
CA ARG A 105 -5.31 -1.07 3.43
C ARG A 105 -4.90 -0.86 1.97
N ALA A 106 -3.60 -0.82 1.66
CA ALA A 106 -3.12 -0.64 0.29
C ALA A 106 -3.53 -1.80 -0.63
N VAL A 107 -3.51 -3.04 -0.12
CA VAL A 107 -3.97 -4.25 -0.84
C VAL A 107 -5.47 -4.16 -1.14
N ALA A 108 -6.29 -3.74 -0.17
CA ALA A 108 -7.73 -3.59 -0.38
C ALA A 108 -8.04 -2.56 -1.48
N PHE A 109 -7.36 -1.40 -1.47
CA PHE A 109 -7.45 -0.40 -2.55
C PHE A 109 -7.00 -0.98 -3.89
N MET A 110 -5.89 -1.69 -3.94
CA MET A 110 -5.40 -2.31 -5.16
C MET A 110 -6.41 -3.33 -5.72
N CYS A 111 -6.94 -4.22 -4.89
CA CYS A 111 -7.91 -5.22 -5.32
C CYS A 111 -9.18 -4.58 -5.86
N ALA A 112 -9.72 -3.57 -5.18
CA ALA A 112 -10.88 -2.83 -5.61
C ALA A 112 -10.63 -2.12 -6.95
N ALA A 113 -9.51 -1.39 -7.08
CA ALA A 113 -9.11 -0.69 -8.31
C ALA A 113 -8.80 -1.64 -9.48
N LYS A 114 -8.40 -2.90 -9.20
CA LYS A 114 -8.15 -3.94 -10.22
C LYS A 114 -9.38 -4.78 -10.54
N GLY A 115 -10.56 -4.38 -10.03
CA GLY A 115 -11.84 -4.97 -10.43
C GLY A 115 -12.19 -6.28 -9.72
N ALA A 116 -11.69 -6.51 -8.49
CA ALA A 116 -12.21 -7.60 -7.66
C ALA A 116 -13.74 -7.55 -7.60
N ALA A 117 -14.41 -8.69 -7.68
CA ALA A 117 -15.86 -8.76 -7.51
C ALA A 117 -16.24 -8.35 -6.10
N HIS A 118 -15.53 -8.88 -5.11
CA HIS A 118 -15.67 -8.52 -3.72
C HIS A 118 -14.35 -8.70 -2.98
N VAL A 119 -14.14 -7.91 -1.90
CA VAL A 119 -12.98 -7.99 -1.01
C VAL A 119 -13.46 -8.13 0.43
N TRP A 120 -13.15 -9.26 1.03
CA TRP A 120 -13.38 -9.52 2.44
C TRP A 120 -12.14 -9.11 3.23
N LEU A 121 -12.24 -8.03 4.00
CA LEU A 121 -11.12 -7.52 4.79
C LEU A 121 -11.23 -8.02 6.23
N LEU A 122 -10.46 -9.04 6.56
CA LEU A 122 -10.46 -9.68 7.88
C LEU A 122 -9.40 -9.07 8.79
N ASN A 123 -9.81 -8.64 9.99
CA ASN A 123 -8.88 -8.09 10.97
C ASN A 123 -9.27 -8.47 12.41
N ARG A 124 -8.29 -8.55 13.31
CA ARG A 124 -8.57 -8.80 14.74
C ARG A 124 -9.43 -7.69 15.36
N THR A 125 -9.16 -6.44 14.97
CA THR A 125 -9.96 -5.27 15.36
C THR A 125 -10.83 -4.91 14.17
N VAL A 126 -12.09 -5.36 14.19
CA VAL A 126 -13.00 -5.21 13.03
C VAL A 126 -13.28 -3.75 12.71
N GLU A 127 -13.28 -2.86 13.67
CA GLU A 127 -13.50 -1.42 13.50
C GLU A 127 -12.46 -0.80 12.53
N LYS A 128 -11.19 -1.24 12.62
CA LYS A 128 -10.14 -0.80 11.68
C LYS A 128 -10.38 -1.29 10.26
N ALA A 129 -10.88 -2.50 10.11
CA ALA A 129 -11.24 -3.03 8.80
C ALA A 129 -12.45 -2.29 8.23
N ASP A 130 -13.43 -1.95 9.06
CA ASP A 130 -14.64 -1.23 8.67
C ASP A 130 -14.31 0.21 8.21
N GLU A 131 -13.41 0.91 8.90
CA GLU A 131 -12.92 2.23 8.47
C GLU A 131 -12.28 2.14 7.07
N VAL A 132 -11.40 1.16 6.84
CA VAL A 132 -10.76 0.94 5.54
C VAL A 132 -11.79 0.56 4.47
N ALA A 133 -12.72 -0.33 4.77
CA ALA A 133 -13.77 -0.75 3.84
C ALA A 133 -14.63 0.43 3.38
N LYS A 134 -15.05 1.28 4.33
CA LYS A 134 -15.82 2.50 4.04
C LYS A 134 -15.03 3.45 3.13
N GLU A 135 -13.75 3.67 3.43
CA GLU A 135 -12.88 4.54 2.65
C GLU A 135 -12.69 4.04 1.22
N VAL A 136 -12.42 2.73 1.04
CA VAL A 136 -12.26 2.11 -0.28
C VAL A 136 -13.56 2.22 -1.07
N ASN A 137 -14.69 1.85 -0.47
CA ASN A 137 -16.00 1.88 -1.11
C ASN A 137 -16.40 3.30 -1.56
N LEU A 138 -16.13 4.30 -0.72
CA LEU A 138 -16.35 5.70 -1.05
C LEU A 138 -15.47 6.14 -2.23
N THR A 139 -14.20 5.79 -2.22
CA THR A 139 -13.23 6.19 -3.24
C THR A 139 -13.51 5.53 -4.60
N GLU A 140 -13.91 4.27 -4.59
CA GLU A 140 -14.22 3.51 -5.81
C GLU A 140 -15.68 3.71 -6.29
N GLY A 141 -16.52 4.40 -5.50
CA GLY A 141 -17.92 4.67 -5.83
C GLY A 141 -18.79 3.40 -5.90
N ARG A 142 -18.37 2.30 -5.28
CA ARG A 142 -19.09 1.03 -5.25
C ARG A 142 -18.84 0.29 -3.93
N SER A 143 -19.84 -0.46 -3.46
CA SER A 143 -19.73 -1.32 -2.30
C SER A 143 -19.08 -2.65 -2.70
N CYS A 144 -17.78 -2.74 -2.59
CA CYS A 144 -17.01 -3.91 -2.99
C CYS A 144 -16.02 -4.41 -1.93
N VAL A 145 -15.95 -3.74 -0.79
CA VAL A 145 -15.12 -4.15 0.35
C VAL A 145 -16.01 -4.28 1.58
N GLU A 146 -15.92 -5.39 2.27
CA GLU A 146 -16.63 -5.67 3.50
C GLU A 146 -15.67 -6.09 4.59
N ALA A 147 -15.87 -5.55 5.80
CA ALA A 147 -15.06 -5.84 6.97
C ALA A 147 -15.63 -7.03 7.73
N LEU A 148 -14.74 -7.94 8.16
CA LEU A 148 -15.09 -9.05 9.02
C LEU A 148 -14.10 -9.17 10.19
N ALA A 149 -14.57 -9.59 11.35
CA ALA A 149 -13.68 -10.00 12.41
C ALA A 149 -12.93 -11.28 11.98
N MET A 150 -11.66 -11.41 12.36
CA MET A 150 -10.88 -12.61 12.05
C MET A 150 -11.53 -13.89 12.60
N SER A 151 -12.25 -13.80 13.73
CA SER A 151 -12.99 -14.90 14.33
C SER A 151 -14.24 -15.34 13.55
N ASP A 152 -14.70 -14.50 12.63
CA ASP A 152 -15.96 -14.68 11.91
C ASP A 152 -15.73 -15.24 10.49
N TYR A 153 -14.58 -15.84 10.24
CA TYR A 153 -14.22 -16.42 8.95
C TYR A 153 -15.22 -17.49 8.46
N ASP A 154 -15.93 -18.13 9.39
CA ASP A 154 -16.97 -19.13 9.11
C ASP A 154 -18.25 -18.51 8.51
N LYS A 155 -18.40 -17.18 8.58
CA LYS A 155 -19.50 -16.44 7.94
C LYS A 155 -19.26 -16.14 6.48
N LEU A 156 -18.03 -16.38 5.98
CA LEU A 156 -17.72 -16.21 4.56
C LEU A 156 -18.56 -17.18 3.71
N PRO A 157 -19.08 -16.75 2.54
CA PRO A 157 -19.73 -17.65 1.59
C PRO A 157 -18.85 -18.86 1.24
N ASP A 158 -19.46 -19.99 0.95
CA ASP A 158 -18.74 -21.21 0.50
C ASP A 158 -18.38 -21.07 -0.99
N GLU A 159 -17.28 -20.35 -1.24
CA GLU A 159 -16.82 -19.99 -2.58
C GLU A 159 -15.29 -20.19 -2.69
N LYS A 160 -14.77 -20.00 -3.89
CA LYS A 160 -13.33 -19.97 -4.14
C LYS A 160 -12.80 -18.56 -3.93
N TYR A 161 -11.72 -18.44 -3.19
CA TYR A 161 -11.11 -17.16 -2.85
C TYR A 161 -9.66 -17.06 -3.29
N LEU A 162 -9.27 -15.85 -3.68
CA LEU A 162 -7.89 -15.41 -3.68
C LEU A 162 -7.55 -14.85 -2.30
N VAL A 163 -6.58 -15.44 -1.60
CA VAL A 163 -6.20 -15.02 -0.25
C VAL A 163 -4.89 -14.24 -0.29
N ILE A 164 -4.88 -13.03 0.28
CA ILE A 164 -3.69 -12.19 0.39
C ILE A 164 -3.40 -11.92 1.87
N GLN A 165 -2.26 -12.46 2.35
CA GLN A 165 -1.77 -12.24 3.71
C GLN A 165 -1.05 -10.90 3.78
N SER A 166 -1.50 -10.02 4.69
CA SER A 166 -0.91 -8.68 4.92
C SER A 166 -0.67 -8.36 6.40
N THR A 167 -0.76 -9.38 7.27
CA THR A 167 -0.43 -9.25 8.70
C THR A 167 1.07 -9.45 8.93
N SER A 168 1.53 -9.15 10.15
CA SER A 168 2.89 -9.46 10.61
C SER A 168 3.04 -10.89 11.16
N VAL A 169 1.97 -11.69 11.19
CA VAL A 169 1.99 -13.08 11.68
C VAL A 169 2.93 -13.90 10.79
N GLY A 170 3.81 -14.66 11.41
CA GLY A 170 4.83 -15.45 10.71
C GLY A 170 6.05 -14.65 10.23
N LEU A 171 6.18 -13.35 10.54
CA LEU A 171 7.36 -12.57 10.23
C LEU A 171 8.40 -12.62 11.37
N TYR A 172 9.68 -12.51 11.00
CA TYR A 172 10.77 -12.39 11.98
C TYR A 172 10.48 -11.24 12.98
N PRO A 173 10.75 -11.40 14.30
CA PRO A 173 11.39 -12.57 14.92
C PRO A 173 10.45 -13.74 15.29
N HIS A 174 9.13 -13.62 15.11
CA HIS A 174 8.10 -14.57 15.53
C HIS A 174 7.61 -15.43 14.35
N VAL A 175 8.54 -16.17 13.73
CA VAL A 175 8.26 -16.96 12.51
C VAL A 175 7.40 -18.22 12.76
N GLU A 176 7.22 -18.61 14.02
CA GLU A 176 6.44 -19.78 14.43
C GLU A 176 4.98 -19.44 14.81
N ASP A 177 4.57 -18.17 14.70
CA ASP A 177 3.22 -17.72 15.02
C ASP A 177 2.17 -18.18 13.98
#